data_ccefbcbe4ed28a2e1af2dc0155c95516
#
_entry.id   ccefbcbe4ed28a2e1af2dc0155c95516
#
_cell.length_a   1.000
_cell.length_b   1.000
_cell.length_c   1.000
_cell.angle_alpha   90.00
_cell.angle_beta   90.00
_cell.angle_gamma   90.00
#
_symmetry.space_group_name_H-M   'P 1'
#
loop_
_entity.id
_entity.type
_entity.pdbx_description
1 polymer ?
#
loop_
_entity_poly.entity_id
_entity_poly.type
_entity_poly.pdbx_seq_one_letter_code
_entity_poly.pdbx_strand_id
1 'polypeptide(L)'
;MGKYTEWANEKAVQIDRMNTVGAEVMQSLNAEPPVSAGVFTYGEWQPDTQYEQYALFTYQGNAGFVRQAHTSLAVYPPFSTGTEALYGARPSPDAKGIYPYVYNMKVEIGMKVRSDKNGNVYIAIQPADPLLSDPADVASIFEVAS
;
A
#
# COMPACT_ATOMS: atom_id res chain seq x y z
N MET A 1 -25.87 12.55 -5.59
CA MET A 1 -25.47 12.25 -5.36
C MET A 1 -24.86 12.67 -4.81
N GLY A 2 -24.60 12.88 -4.62
CA GLY A 2 -24.04 13.11 -4.23
C GLY A 2 -23.20 13.63 -3.97
N LYS A 3 -22.65 14.61 -3.17
CA LYS A 3 -21.78 14.89 -3.29
C LYS A 3 -20.79 14.42 -2.79
N TYR A 4 -20.68 14.37 -1.57
CA TYR A 4 -19.75 13.45 -1.54
C TYR A 4 -19.99 12.58 -2.63
N THR A 5 -21.16 12.34 -2.76
CA THR A 5 -21.42 11.55 -3.68
C THR A 5 -21.36 12.18 -4.94
N GLU A 6 -21.60 13.47 -5.05
CA GLU A 6 -21.51 13.92 -6.24
C GLU A 6 -20.22 13.96 -6.74
N TRP A 7 -19.29 14.43 -6.01
CA TRP A 7 -17.96 14.35 -6.37
C TRP A 7 -17.56 12.92 -6.53
N ALA A 8 -17.95 12.09 -5.64
CA ALA A 8 -17.62 10.71 -5.72
C ALA A 8 -18.30 10.05 -6.86
N ASN A 9 -19.45 10.54 -7.25
CA ASN A 9 -20.12 9.98 -8.33
C ASN A 9 -19.47 10.23 -9.61
N GLU A 10 -18.90 11.37 -9.84
CA GLU A 10 -18.25 11.57 -11.04
C GLU A 10 -17.09 10.73 -11.15
N LYS A 11 -16.39 10.42 -10.04
CA LYS A 11 -15.23 9.68 -10.11
C LYS A 11 -15.46 8.28 -9.85
N ALA A 12 -16.35 7.98 -9.00
CA ALA A 12 -16.46 6.68 -8.55
C ALA A 12 -17.73 6.09 -8.79
N VAL A 13 -18.62 6.84 -9.30
CA VAL A 13 -19.86 6.33 -9.44
C VAL A 13 -19.84 5.20 -10.27
N GLN A 14 -18.88 5.08 -10.92
CA GLN A 14 -18.87 4.06 -11.78
C GLN A 14 -18.51 2.86 -11.03
N ILE A 15 -18.34 2.91 -9.84
CA ILE A 15 -17.89 1.86 -9.21
C ILE A 15 -18.79 1.20 -8.45
N ASP A 16 -19.20 0.73 -8.04
CA ASP A 16 -19.80 0.12 -7.37
C ASP A 16 -19.79 -0.42 -6.68
N ARG A 17 -19.93 -0.68 -6.13
CA ARG A 17 -19.52 -0.11 -5.97
C ARG A 17 -19.11 0.00 -4.68
N MET A 18 -19.25 -0.45 -3.66
CA MET A 18 -18.95 -0.17 -2.48
C MET A 18 -17.61 -0.33 -2.03
N ASN A 19 -16.95 -1.41 -2.06
CA ASN A 19 -15.61 -1.45 -1.72
C ASN A 19 -14.86 -0.77 -2.76
N THR A 20 -15.34 -0.83 -3.97
CA THR A 20 -14.64 -0.18 -5.01
C THR A 20 -14.84 1.29 -5.00
N VAL A 21 -15.83 1.78 -4.30
CA VAL A 21 -15.98 3.20 -4.20
C VAL A 21 -14.77 3.79 -3.49
N GLY A 22 -14.32 3.15 -2.45
CA GLY A 22 -13.14 3.63 -1.76
C GLY A 22 -11.92 3.61 -2.64
N ALA A 23 -11.74 2.53 -3.40
CA ALA A 23 -10.61 2.42 -4.27
C ALA A 23 -10.62 3.49 -5.34
N GLU A 24 -11.76 3.77 -5.91
CA GLU A 24 -11.81 4.76 -6.93
C GLU A 24 -11.61 6.14 -6.41
N VAL A 25 -12.08 6.44 -5.23
CA VAL A 25 -11.87 7.74 -4.66
C VAL A 25 -10.38 7.93 -4.41
N MET A 26 -9.67 6.92 -3.92
CA MET A 26 -8.25 7.04 -3.72
C MET A 26 -7.53 7.30 -5.02
N GLN A 27 -7.88 6.58 -6.07
CA GLN A 27 -7.25 6.77 -7.34
C GLN A 27 -7.53 8.15 -7.91
N SER A 28 -8.71 8.68 -7.68
CA SER A 28 -9.06 9.96 -8.25
C SER A 28 -8.36 11.12 -7.56
N LEU A 29 -7.70 10.90 -6.44
CA LEU A 29 -6.98 11.97 -5.77
C LEU A 29 -5.65 12.28 -6.46
N ASN A 30 -5.21 11.41 -7.38
CA ASN A 30 -3.99 11.62 -8.15
C ASN A 30 -2.80 11.90 -7.24
N ALA A 31 -2.64 11.09 -6.23
CA ALA A 31 -1.58 11.24 -5.25
C ALA A 31 -1.31 9.89 -4.61
N GLU A 32 -0.20 9.79 -3.90
CA GLU A 32 0.13 8.55 -3.21
C GLU A 32 -0.97 8.23 -2.21
N PRO A 33 -1.45 7.00 -2.19
CA PRO A 33 -2.52 6.63 -1.27
C PRO A 33 -2.02 6.58 0.16
N PRO A 34 -2.89 6.87 1.13
CA PRO A 34 -2.50 6.77 2.55
C PRO A 34 -2.41 5.31 2.97
N VAL A 35 -1.85 5.09 4.17
CA VAL A 35 -1.74 3.72 4.69
C VAL A 35 -3.09 3.06 4.75
N SER A 36 -4.14 3.82 5.01
CA SER A 36 -5.48 3.25 5.12
C SER A 36 -5.97 2.61 3.82
N ALA A 37 -5.35 2.92 2.70
CA ALA A 37 -5.73 2.28 1.45
C ALA A 37 -5.52 0.77 1.50
N GLY A 38 -4.65 0.29 2.39
CA GLY A 38 -4.38 -1.13 2.50
C GLY A 38 -5.54 -1.96 3.00
N VAL A 39 -6.59 -1.34 3.55
CA VAL A 39 -7.74 -2.12 4.01
C VAL A 39 -8.65 -2.52 2.87
N PHE A 40 -8.43 -2.00 1.67
CA PHE A 40 -9.28 -2.34 0.53
C PHE A 40 -8.60 -3.38 -0.35
N THR A 41 -9.39 -4.11 -1.13
CA THR A 41 -8.89 -5.07 -2.10
C THR A 41 -9.09 -4.48 -3.49
N TYR A 42 -8.05 -4.53 -4.30
CA TYR A 42 -8.07 -3.98 -5.64
C TYR A 42 -7.81 -5.10 -6.65
N GLY A 43 -7.85 -4.78 -7.92
CA GLY A 43 -7.58 -5.78 -8.95
C GLY A 43 -6.19 -6.34 -8.81
N GLU A 44 -6.01 -7.63 -9.11
CA GLU A 44 -4.73 -8.28 -8.96
C GLU A 44 -3.72 -7.74 -10.00
N TRP A 45 -2.51 -7.47 -9.55
CA TRP A 45 -1.44 -6.99 -10.44
C TRP A 45 -1.16 -8.03 -11.54
N GLN A 46 -0.97 -7.55 -12.76
CA GLN A 46 -0.70 -8.41 -13.90
C GLN A 46 0.56 -7.95 -14.61
N PRO A 47 1.36 -8.87 -15.17
CA PRO A 47 2.49 -8.47 -15.98
C PRO A 47 2.00 -8.04 -17.36
N ASP A 48 2.91 -7.40 -18.10
CA ASP A 48 2.64 -6.96 -19.48
C ASP A 48 1.38 -6.09 -19.58
N THR A 49 1.18 -5.25 -18.58
CA THR A 49 -0.01 -4.42 -18.48
C THR A 49 0.42 -2.98 -18.30
N GLN A 50 -0.24 -2.08 -19.01
CA GLN A 50 0.04 -0.66 -18.86
C GLN A 50 -0.65 -0.15 -17.59
N TYR A 51 0.12 0.42 -16.68
CA TYR A 51 -0.40 0.99 -15.45
C TYR A 51 -0.14 2.49 -15.44
N GLU A 52 -1.14 3.24 -14.97
CA GLU A 52 -1.01 4.67 -14.83
C GLU A 52 -0.43 5.01 -13.45
N GLN A 53 0.13 6.18 -13.31
CA GLN A 53 0.63 6.64 -12.03
C GLN A 53 -0.51 6.66 -11.01
N TYR A 54 -0.24 6.19 -9.82
CA TYR A 54 -1.16 6.11 -8.68
C TYR A 54 -2.25 5.05 -8.83
N ALA A 55 -2.17 4.20 -9.85
CA ALA A 55 -3.10 3.08 -9.98
C ALA A 55 -2.93 2.15 -8.78
N LEU A 56 -4.03 1.64 -8.28
CA LEU A 56 -4.03 0.74 -7.12
C LEU A 56 -4.18 -0.70 -7.56
N PHE A 57 -3.49 -1.60 -6.88
CA PHE A 57 -3.56 -3.02 -7.21
C PHE A 57 -3.39 -3.84 -5.94
N THR A 58 -3.67 -5.13 -6.04
CA THR A 58 -3.39 -6.10 -4.98
C THR A 58 -2.41 -7.11 -5.55
N TYR A 59 -1.38 -7.45 -4.80
CA TYR A 59 -0.40 -8.44 -5.21
C TYR A 59 -0.05 -9.30 -4.00
N GLN A 60 -0.27 -10.60 -4.13
CA GLN A 60 0.00 -11.55 -3.06
C GLN A 60 -0.67 -11.15 -1.75
N GLY A 61 -1.91 -10.68 -1.87
CA GLY A 61 -2.71 -10.35 -0.70
C GLY A 61 -2.45 -8.97 -0.11
N ASN A 62 -1.52 -8.20 -0.67
CA ASN A 62 -1.21 -6.88 -0.15
C ASN A 62 -1.53 -5.82 -1.18
N ALA A 63 -2.11 -4.73 -0.76
CA ALA A 63 -2.40 -3.61 -1.64
C ALA A 63 -1.13 -2.84 -1.93
N GLY A 64 -1.11 -2.19 -3.08
CA GLY A 64 -0.02 -1.33 -3.45
C GLY A 64 -0.46 -0.33 -4.49
N PHE A 65 0.45 0.52 -4.91
CA PHE A 65 0.15 1.52 -5.93
C PHE A 65 1.35 1.71 -6.87
N VAL A 66 1.07 2.29 -8.01
CA VAL A 66 2.07 2.52 -9.05
C VAL A 66 2.64 3.92 -8.85
N ARG A 67 3.97 4.03 -8.72
CA ARG A 67 4.61 5.34 -8.51
C ARG A 67 4.81 6.08 -9.81
N GLN A 68 5.06 5.37 -10.90
CA GLN A 68 5.19 6.01 -12.21
C GLN A 68 4.55 5.14 -13.28
N ALA A 69 3.91 5.78 -14.24
CA ALA A 69 3.24 5.06 -15.31
C ALA A 69 4.25 4.22 -16.08
N HIS A 70 3.93 2.98 -16.33
CA HIS A 70 4.82 2.08 -17.05
C HIS A 70 4.06 0.82 -17.45
N THR A 71 4.70 -0.01 -18.29
CA THR A 71 4.18 -1.32 -18.61
C THR A 71 4.89 -2.33 -17.69
N SER A 72 4.11 -3.09 -16.96
CA SER A 72 4.66 -4.03 -15.98
C SER A 72 5.37 -5.20 -16.64
N LEU A 73 6.38 -5.72 -15.96
CA LEU A 73 7.15 -6.86 -16.44
C LEU A 73 7.16 -7.96 -15.39
N ALA A 74 7.00 -9.20 -15.84
CA ALA A 74 6.97 -10.33 -14.92
C ALA A 74 8.26 -10.48 -14.13
N VAL A 75 9.40 -10.04 -14.69
CA VAL A 75 10.67 -10.16 -14.01
C VAL A 75 10.86 -9.09 -12.93
N TYR A 76 9.97 -8.10 -12.88
CA TYR A 76 10.02 -7.04 -11.86
C TYR A 76 8.68 -6.94 -11.15
N PRO A 77 8.32 -7.96 -10.36
CA PRO A 77 7.03 -7.93 -9.65
C PRO A 77 7.05 -6.88 -8.54
N PRO A 78 5.89 -6.43 -8.10
CA PRO A 78 5.82 -5.45 -7.02
C PRO A 78 6.47 -5.95 -5.74
N PHE A 79 6.91 -5.01 -4.92
CA PHE A 79 7.42 -5.28 -3.58
C PHE A 79 8.70 -6.11 -3.59
N SER A 80 9.51 -5.93 -4.62
CA SER A 80 10.78 -6.63 -4.70
C SER A 80 11.91 -5.63 -4.90
N THR A 81 13.11 -6.05 -4.58
CA THR A 81 14.30 -5.19 -4.73
C THR A 81 14.45 -4.81 -6.20
N GLY A 82 14.65 -3.54 -6.44
CA GLY A 82 14.81 -3.01 -7.78
C GLY A 82 13.55 -2.37 -8.34
N THR A 83 12.43 -2.49 -7.65
CA THR A 83 11.19 -1.90 -8.14
C THR A 83 10.71 -0.75 -7.26
N GLU A 84 11.61 -0.20 -6.43
CA GLU A 84 11.23 0.85 -5.48
C GLU A 84 10.70 2.10 -6.17
N ALA A 85 11.21 2.39 -7.36
CA ALA A 85 10.77 3.57 -8.08
C ALA A 85 9.45 3.35 -8.82
N LEU A 86 9.02 2.11 -8.96
CA LEU A 86 7.81 1.78 -9.73
C LEU A 86 6.59 1.56 -8.85
N TYR A 87 6.78 1.00 -7.64
CA TYR A 87 5.66 0.60 -6.80
C TYR A 87 5.87 1.01 -5.35
N GLY A 88 4.77 1.12 -4.62
CA GLY A 88 4.80 1.28 -3.17
C GLY A 88 3.81 0.32 -2.56
N ALA A 89 4.12 -0.22 -1.39
CA ALA A 89 3.25 -1.18 -0.72
C ALA A 89 2.36 -0.50 0.31
N ARG A 90 1.14 -0.98 0.42
CA ARG A 90 0.18 -0.51 1.42
C ARG A 90 -0.51 -1.73 2.03
N PRO A 91 0.23 -2.52 2.84
CA PRO A 91 -0.36 -3.76 3.37
C PRO A 91 -1.52 -3.49 4.31
N SER A 92 -2.32 -4.50 4.49
CA SER A 92 -3.49 -4.45 5.37
C SER A 92 -3.10 -4.91 6.76
N PRO A 93 -3.55 -4.24 7.83
CA PRO A 93 -3.26 -4.72 9.18
C PRO A 93 -4.14 -5.91 9.54
N ASP A 94 -3.70 -6.68 10.54
CA ASP A 94 -4.52 -7.77 11.05
C ASP A 94 -5.58 -7.22 12.02
N ALA A 95 -6.33 -8.11 12.64
CA ALA A 95 -7.42 -7.72 13.54
C ALA A 95 -6.93 -6.92 14.75
N LYS A 96 -5.65 -7.01 15.08
CA LYS A 96 -5.09 -6.29 16.19
C LYS A 96 -4.41 -5.00 15.76
N GLY A 97 -4.48 -4.66 14.49
CA GLY A 97 -3.85 -3.45 13.98
C GLY A 97 -2.36 -3.61 13.71
N ILE A 98 -1.87 -4.84 13.60
CA ILE A 98 -0.46 -5.09 13.34
C ILE A 98 -0.29 -5.35 11.86
N TYR A 99 0.62 -4.63 11.23
CA TYR A 99 0.87 -4.75 9.80
C TYR A 99 1.96 -5.77 9.52
N PRO A 100 1.85 -6.55 8.46
CA PRO A 100 2.97 -7.39 8.05
C PRO A 100 4.06 -6.51 7.48
N TYR A 101 5.31 -6.93 7.57
CA TYR A 101 6.36 -6.21 6.87
C TYR A 101 6.27 -6.58 5.40
N VAL A 102 6.12 -5.57 4.55
CA VAL A 102 6.14 -5.74 3.11
C VAL A 102 7.17 -4.75 2.57
N TYR A 103 8.08 -5.22 1.76
CA TYR A 103 9.15 -4.39 1.21
C TYR A 103 8.56 -3.17 0.51
N ASN A 104 9.10 -2.01 0.79
CA ASN A 104 8.69 -0.76 0.14
C ASN A 104 7.36 -0.21 0.68
N MET A 105 7.01 -0.57 1.91
CA MET A 105 5.77 -0.07 2.52
C MET A 105 5.99 1.30 3.15
N LYS A 106 4.91 2.01 3.40
CA LYS A 106 4.94 3.26 4.11
C LYS A 106 4.66 3.01 5.58
N VAL A 107 5.42 3.66 6.45
CA VAL A 107 5.25 3.52 7.89
C VAL A 107 5.11 4.90 8.50
N GLU A 108 4.13 5.04 9.38
CA GLU A 108 3.90 6.27 10.14
C GLU A 108 4.20 5.99 11.60
N ILE A 109 4.55 7.03 12.34
CA ILE A 109 4.86 6.89 13.76
C ILE A 109 3.68 6.25 14.47
N GLY A 110 3.96 5.25 15.29
CA GLY A 110 2.94 4.54 16.06
C GLY A 110 2.44 3.27 15.39
N MET A 111 2.78 3.04 14.13
CA MET A 111 2.36 1.80 13.48
C MET A 111 3.11 0.61 14.05
N LYS A 112 2.41 -0.50 14.20
CA LYS A 112 3.01 -1.74 14.67
C LYS A 112 3.23 -2.65 13.49
N VAL A 113 4.45 -3.14 13.33
CA VAL A 113 4.83 -3.96 12.18
C VAL A 113 5.50 -5.23 12.69
N ARG A 114 5.11 -6.35 12.12
CA ARG A 114 5.66 -7.64 12.52
C ARG A 114 6.87 -7.97 11.65
N SER A 115 7.97 -8.32 12.30
CA SER A 115 9.19 -8.69 11.59
C SER A 115 9.04 -10.04 10.92
N ASP A 116 9.53 -10.14 9.68
CA ASP A 116 9.61 -11.42 9.01
C ASP A 116 10.79 -12.23 9.51
N LYS A 117 11.76 -11.58 10.15
CA LYS A 117 12.95 -12.28 10.58
C LYS A 117 12.78 -13.01 11.90
N ASN A 118 12.07 -12.42 12.83
CA ASN A 118 11.94 -13.03 14.14
C ASN A 118 10.52 -13.12 14.67
N GLY A 119 9.54 -12.61 13.91
CA GLY A 119 8.15 -12.69 14.32
C GLY A 119 7.74 -11.70 15.40
N ASN A 120 8.67 -10.89 15.91
CA ASN A 120 8.34 -9.93 16.95
C ASN A 120 7.64 -8.73 16.36
N VAL A 121 6.87 -8.04 17.18
CA VAL A 121 6.16 -6.83 16.76
C VAL A 121 6.98 -5.63 17.20
N TYR A 122 7.15 -4.69 16.29
CA TYR A 122 7.88 -3.46 16.56
C TYR A 122 6.95 -2.28 16.35
N ILE A 123 7.20 -1.20 17.08
CA ILE A 123 6.41 0.01 16.93
C ILE A 123 7.30 1.08 16.32
N ALA A 124 6.78 1.80 15.35
CA ALA A 124 7.56 2.83 14.67
C ALA A 124 7.68 4.08 15.52
N ILE A 125 8.90 4.54 15.72
CA ILE A 125 9.17 5.77 16.45
C ILE A 125 9.59 6.86 15.49
N GLN A 126 9.77 6.54 14.21
CA GLN A 126 10.04 7.49 13.14
C GLN A 126 9.26 7.03 11.92
N PRO A 127 8.90 7.94 11.02
CA PRO A 127 8.22 7.52 9.78
C PRO A 127 9.24 6.99 8.78
N ALA A 128 8.77 6.21 7.85
CA ALA A 128 9.58 5.76 6.71
C ALA A 128 8.69 5.60 5.49
N ASP A 129 9.16 6.07 4.34
CA ASP A 129 8.43 5.92 3.10
C ASP A 129 9.43 6.08 1.97
N PRO A 130 9.95 5.00 1.46
CA PRO A 130 9.58 3.62 1.75
C PRO A 130 10.42 2.98 2.86
N LEU A 131 9.89 1.93 3.46
CA LEU A 131 10.64 1.12 4.39
C LEU A 131 11.25 -0.02 3.60
N LEU A 132 12.57 -0.06 3.53
CA LEU A 132 13.28 -1.01 2.68
C LEU A 132 14.01 -2.08 3.48
N SER A 133 13.81 -2.12 4.79
CA SER A 133 14.45 -3.11 5.66
C SER A 133 13.46 -3.60 6.68
N ASP A 134 13.64 -4.84 7.10
CA ASP A 134 12.79 -5.44 8.13
C ASP A 134 12.89 -4.60 9.40
N PRO A 135 11.79 -4.42 10.15
CA PRO A 135 11.83 -3.61 11.37
C PRO A 135 12.84 -4.08 12.39
N ALA A 136 13.20 -5.36 12.39
CA ALA A 136 14.20 -5.86 13.32
C ALA A 136 15.60 -5.31 13.01
N ASP A 137 15.80 -4.77 11.81
CA ASP A 137 17.10 -4.30 11.38
C ASP A 137 17.26 -2.78 11.41
N VAL A 138 16.24 -2.05 11.82
CA VAL A 138 16.27 -0.58 11.74
C VAL A 138 15.91 0.01 13.09
N ALA A 139 16.84 -0.06 14.02
CA ALA A 139 16.59 0.43 15.37
C ALA A 139 16.35 1.94 15.44
N SER A 140 16.75 2.67 14.41
CA SER A 140 16.50 4.11 14.39
C SER A 140 15.04 4.44 14.07
N ILE A 141 14.31 3.47 13.52
CA ILE A 141 12.92 3.70 13.11
C ILE A 141 11.97 2.96 14.04
N PHE A 142 12.38 1.79 14.56
CA PHE A 142 11.51 0.92 15.35
C PHE A 142 12.08 0.56 16.68
N GLU A 143 11.19 0.33 17.65
CA GLU A 143 11.58 -0.29 18.90
C GLU A 143 10.60 -1.44 19.14
N VAL A 144 11.02 -2.39 19.98
CA VAL A 144 10.20 -3.56 20.25
C VAL A 144 8.92 -3.12 20.94
N ALA A 145 7.78 -3.58 20.44
CA ALA A 145 6.51 -3.28 21.08
C ALA A 145 6.36 -4.23 22.27
N SER A 146 5.98 -3.70 23.39
CA SER A 146 5.84 -4.55 24.58
C SER A 146 4.40 -4.92 24.86
#